data_a05a46e0fe6f34ec230d2852cb435fb7
#
_entry.id   a05a46e0fe6f34ec230d2852cb435fb7
#
_cell.length_a   1.000
_cell.length_b   1.000
_cell.length_c   1.000
_cell.angle_alpha   90.00
_cell.angle_beta   90.00
_cell.angle_gamma   90.00
#
_symmetry.space_group_name_H-M   'P 1'
#
loop_
_entity.id
_entity.type
_entity.pdbx_description
1 polymer ?
#
loop_
_entity_poly.entity_id
_entity_poly.type
_entity_poly.pdbx_seq_one_letter_code
_entity_poly.pdbx_strand_id
1 'polypeptide(L)'
;QKIVNLQNFSREYLSQIPKDLRKPFLDSKKEEAGLKAGTVKDLLKNAEVEAKEKVTQSQILLKLSDGAEFFKDLDGTPYTTFPVDSHKETWPLRSSKFREWLGHKFYKQEGKPAGGQAFADAIGLISARATFGGEKQEVYTRIASLDDRVFIDMANDAWEVIEVTGAGYRVLPEAPVKFRRSNGMMELPHPVAGSLRDLKEFLNVKAETDWSLIGAWLVAAFSRGPFPIIILLGEQGTGKSVASKMFKSVVDPSTSPLRSVPRNPQDLMIAGKNGWVICFDNLSGMQAWLSDALCRLSTGGGFGARTLYSDDGETIFNSMRPSILNGISDVA
;
A
#
# COMPACT_ATOMS: atom_id res chain seq x y z
N GLN A 1 14.12 52.12 -14.78
CA GLN A 1 14.84 50.99 -15.43
C GLN A 1 16.10 50.59 -14.64
N LYS A 2 16.95 51.53 -14.15
CA LYS A 2 18.14 51.22 -13.32
C LYS A 2 17.82 50.62 -11.97
N ILE A 3 16.71 51.03 -11.32
CA ILE A 3 16.26 50.53 -10.02
C ILE A 3 15.69 49.10 -10.16
N VAL A 4 14.94 48.81 -11.23
CA VAL A 4 14.39 47.47 -11.52
C VAL A 4 15.50 46.45 -11.82
N ASN A 5 16.55 46.88 -12.56
CA ASN A 5 17.71 46.01 -12.82
C ASN A 5 18.52 45.70 -11.55
N LEU A 6 18.59 46.66 -10.60
CA LEU A 6 19.27 46.46 -9.32
C LEU A 6 18.44 45.61 -8.31
N GLN A 7 17.12 45.67 -8.36
CA GLN A 7 16.27 44.81 -7.57
C GLN A 7 16.34 43.34 -8.06
N ASN A 8 16.40 43.13 -9.38
CA ASN A 8 16.60 41.80 -9.96
C ASN A 8 18.02 41.27 -9.70
N PHE A 9 19.03 42.16 -9.77
CA PHE A 9 20.42 41.84 -9.44
C PHE A 9 20.60 41.47 -7.95
N SER A 10 19.88 42.11 -7.03
CA SER A 10 19.90 41.76 -5.61
C SER A 10 19.27 40.41 -5.32
N ARG A 11 18.21 40.03 -6.07
CA ARG A 11 17.55 38.73 -5.92
C ARG A 11 18.43 37.54 -6.36
N GLU A 12 19.20 37.68 -7.44
CA GLU A 12 19.96 36.56 -8.00
C GLU A 12 21.38 36.40 -7.42
N TYR A 13 22.04 37.50 -7.07
CA TYR A 13 23.46 37.50 -6.75
C TYR A 13 23.81 37.75 -5.28
N LEU A 14 23.11 38.66 -4.58
CA LEU A 14 23.44 38.98 -3.19
C LEU A 14 23.26 37.84 -2.19
N SER A 15 22.32 36.93 -2.44
CA SER A 15 22.12 35.75 -1.61
C SER A 15 23.28 34.76 -1.70
N GLN A 16 24.02 34.77 -2.82
CA GLN A 16 25.16 33.86 -3.07
C GLN A 16 26.49 34.42 -2.51
N ILE A 17 26.54 35.73 -2.17
CA ILE A 17 27.73 36.36 -1.59
C ILE A 17 27.79 36.07 -0.07
N PRO A 18 28.96 35.68 0.48
CA PRO A 18 29.17 35.53 1.93
C PRO A 18 28.76 36.80 2.70
N LYS A 19 28.17 36.62 3.90
CA LYS A 19 27.55 37.72 4.67
C LYS A 19 28.51 38.89 4.94
N ASP A 20 29.75 38.59 5.25
CA ASP A 20 30.84 39.53 5.51
C ASP A 20 31.23 40.38 4.29
N LEU A 21 31.03 39.87 3.09
CA LEU A 21 31.37 40.52 1.83
C LEU A 21 30.20 41.30 1.19
N ARG A 22 28.95 41.10 1.67
CA ARG A 22 27.75 41.75 1.09
C ARG A 22 27.77 43.27 1.23
N LYS A 23 28.13 43.77 2.40
CA LYS A 23 28.17 45.21 2.67
C LYS A 23 29.30 45.92 1.88
N PRO A 24 30.57 45.45 1.89
CA PRO A 24 31.63 46.00 1.05
C PRO A 24 31.28 45.99 -0.43
N PHE A 25 30.68 44.92 -0.94
CA PHE A 25 30.24 44.80 -2.32
C PHE A 25 29.19 45.86 -2.70
N LEU A 26 28.15 46.01 -1.85
CA LEU A 26 27.12 47.03 -2.08
C LEU A 26 27.64 48.46 -1.93
N ASP A 27 28.57 48.72 -1.02
CA ASP A 27 29.21 50.04 -0.87
C ASP A 27 30.07 50.38 -2.09
N SER A 28 30.76 49.41 -2.69
CA SER A 28 31.52 49.62 -3.95
C SER A 28 30.59 49.93 -5.14
N LYS A 29 29.42 49.29 -5.20
CA LYS A 29 28.43 49.50 -6.25
C LYS A 29 27.53 50.72 -6.04
N LYS A 30 27.50 51.28 -4.83
CA LYS A 30 26.75 52.48 -4.47
C LYS A 30 27.19 53.71 -5.25
N GLU A 31 28.52 53.90 -5.38
CA GLU A 31 29.08 55.02 -6.14
C GLU A 31 28.85 54.86 -7.64
N GLU A 32 29.03 53.67 -8.19
CA GLU A 32 28.78 53.39 -9.61
C GLU A 32 27.30 53.56 -10.01
N ALA A 33 26.36 53.24 -9.13
CA ALA A 33 24.94 53.22 -9.43
C ALA A 33 24.16 54.43 -8.91
N GLY A 34 24.79 55.36 -8.16
CA GLY A 34 24.14 56.54 -7.58
C GLY A 34 23.05 56.21 -6.55
N LEU A 35 23.23 55.15 -5.76
CA LEU A 35 22.24 54.64 -4.81
C LEU A 35 22.23 55.47 -3.51
N LYS A 36 21.03 55.73 -2.95
CA LYS A 36 20.89 56.34 -1.63
C LYS A 36 21.16 55.31 -0.51
N ALA A 37 21.69 55.76 0.61
CA ALA A 37 22.01 54.90 1.77
C ALA A 37 20.82 54.07 2.29
N GLY A 38 19.59 54.58 2.19
CA GLY A 38 18.37 53.85 2.50
C GLY A 38 18.15 52.65 1.59
N THR A 39 18.35 52.80 0.31
CA THR A 39 18.20 51.71 -0.69
C THR A 39 19.17 50.56 -0.45
N VAL A 40 20.44 50.89 -0.08
CA VAL A 40 21.45 49.88 0.28
C VAL A 40 21.02 49.09 1.54
N LYS A 41 20.47 49.79 2.53
CA LYS A 41 19.98 49.16 3.78
C LYS A 41 18.78 48.23 3.50
N ASP A 42 17.85 48.63 2.62
CA ASP A 42 16.69 47.82 2.22
C ASP A 42 17.11 46.60 1.39
N LEU A 43 18.09 46.73 0.50
CA LEU A 43 18.66 45.64 -0.27
C LEU A 43 19.36 44.62 0.63
N LEU A 44 20.12 45.06 1.63
CA LEU A 44 20.76 44.21 2.63
C LEU A 44 19.72 43.45 3.48
N LYS A 45 18.67 44.19 3.94
CA LYS A 45 17.60 43.61 4.71
C LYS A 45 16.81 42.58 3.90
N ASN A 46 16.52 42.86 2.65
CA ASN A 46 15.85 41.91 1.76
C ASN A 46 16.73 40.70 1.44
N ALA A 47 18.01 40.87 1.21
CA ALA A 47 18.96 39.76 1.04
C ALA A 47 19.14 38.93 2.32
N GLU A 48 18.97 39.54 3.51
CA GLU A 48 18.97 38.83 4.78
C GLU A 48 17.63 38.09 5.03
N VAL A 49 16.52 38.63 4.56
CA VAL A 49 15.19 37.96 4.61
C VAL A 49 15.18 36.79 3.65
N GLU A 50 15.68 36.94 2.42
CA GLU A 50 15.78 35.85 1.45
C GLU A 50 16.79 34.77 1.88
N ALA A 51 17.91 35.14 2.50
CA ALA A 51 18.86 34.21 3.12
C ALA A 51 18.32 33.56 4.42
N LYS A 52 17.22 34.11 4.99
CA LYS A 52 16.50 33.61 6.14
C LYS A 52 15.25 32.82 5.79
N GLU A 53 14.84 32.70 4.55
CA GLU A 53 13.94 31.63 4.15
C GLU A 53 14.67 30.28 4.34
N LYS A 54 14.87 29.94 5.60
CA LYS A 54 15.29 28.59 5.98
C LYS A 54 14.28 27.65 5.35
N VAL A 55 14.75 26.88 4.36
CA VAL A 55 13.97 25.75 3.84
C VAL A 55 13.42 24.99 5.03
N THR A 56 12.11 24.95 5.15
CA THR A 56 11.47 24.30 6.30
C THR A 56 11.68 22.79 6.23
N GLN A 57 11.63 22.11 7.37
CA GLN A 57 11.76 20.65 7.39
C GLN A 57 10.67 19.98 6.52
N SER A 58 9.46 20.55 6.47
CA SER A 58 8.39 20.07 5.60
C SER A 58 8.74 20.21 4.11
N GLN A 59 9.37 21.31 3.70
CA GLN A 59 9.86 21.48 2.31
C GLN A 59 10.98 20.49 1.96
N ILE A 60 11.88 20.19 2.90
CA ILE A 60 12.91 19.17 2.71
C ILE A 60 12.27 17.79 2.55
N LEU A 61 11.32 17.43 3.42
CA LEU A 61 10.58 16.16 3.33
C LEU A 61 9.84 16.03 2.00
N LEU A 62 9.19 17.10 1.52
CA LEU A 62 8.53 17.12 0.22
C LEU A 62 9.54 16.86 -0.91
N LYS A 63 10.68 17.53 -0.91
CA LYS A 63 11.73 17.30 -1.92
C LYS A 63 12.30 15.89 -1.86
N LEU A 64 12.47 15.31 -0.67
CA LEU A 64 12.95 13.94 -0.48
C LEU A 64 11.93 12.90 -0.97
N SER A 65 10.66 13.27 -1.06
CA SER A 65 9.59 12.41 -1.57
C SER A 65 9.50 12.40 -3.10
N ASP A 66 10.21 13.27 -3.84
CA ASP A 66 10.13 13.36 -5.30
C ASP A 66 10.53 12.06 -6.05
N GLY A 67 11.23 11.14 -5.38
CA GLY A 67 11.54 9.81 -5.94
C GLY A 67 10.44 8.76 -5.78
N ALA A 68 9.30 9.11 -5.21
CA ALA A 68 8.15 8.25 -5.02
C ALA A 68 7.02 8.60 -6.01
N GLU A 69 6.28 7.60 -6.44
CA GLU A 69 5.04 7.75 -7.20
C GLU A 69 3.86 7.93 -6.24
N PHE A 70 2.96 8.86 -6.52
CA PHE A 70 1.77 9.13 -5.71
C PHE A 70 0.51 8.97 -6.57
N PHE A 71 -0.42 8.18 -6.10
CA PHE A 71 -1.66 7.85 -6.79
C PHE A 71 -2.78 7.56 -5.78
N LYS A 72 -3.98 7.27 -6.23
CA LYS A 72 -5.09 6.80 -5.40
C LYS A 72 -5.64 5.49 -5.91
N ASP A 73 -6.12 4.62 -5.00
CA ASP A 73 -6.83 3.43 -5.40
C ASP A 73 -8.23 3.75 -5.97
N LEU A 74 -8.97 2.71 -6.36
CA LEU A 74 -10.31 2.87 -6.93
C LEU A 74 -11.30 3.47 -5.92
N ASP A 75 -11.06 3.28 -4.62
CA ASP A 75 -11.86 3.83 -3.52
C ASP A 75 -11.45 5.26 -3.14
N GLY A 76 -10.41 5.82 -3.78
CA GLY A 76 -9.90 7.16 -3.50
C GLY A 76 -8.88 7.22 -2.36
N THR A 77 -8.45 6.10 -1.80
CA THR A 77 -7.41 6.05 -0.77
C THR A 77 -6.06 6.43 -1.39
N PRO A 78 -5.31 7.39 -0.80
CA PRO A 78 -4.01 7.77 -1.33
C PRO A 78 -2.93 6.71 -1.02
N TYR A 79 -2.19 6.34 -2.07
CA TYR A 79 -1.09 5.40 -2.05
C TYR A 79 0.20 6.01 -2.54
N THR A 80 1.30 5.35 -2.25
CA THR A 80 2.62 5.67 -2.77
C THR A 80 3.38 4.40 -3.13
N THR A 81 4.16 4.48 -4.20
CA THR A 81 5.19 3.48 -4.53
C THR A 81 6.55 4.16 -4.47
N PHE A 82 7.46 3.65 -3.67
CA PHE A 82 8.78 4.25 -3.47
C PHE A 82 9.90 3.20 -3.54
N PRO A 83 11.11 3.60 -3.99
CA PRO A 83 12.24 2.70 -4.07
C PRO A 83 12.83 2.41 -2.68
N VAL A 84 13.12 1.14 -2.43
CA VAL A 84 13.85 0.65 -1.27
C VAL A 84 14.96 -0.24 -1.81
N ASP A 85 16.20 0.18 -1.68
CA ASP A 85 17.39 -0.49 -2.22
C ASP A 85 17.22 -0.94 -3.69
N SER A 86 17.01 -2.23 -3.95
CA SER A 86 16.92 -2.82 -5.30
C SER A 86 15.49 -3.04 -5.79
N HIS A 87 14.46 -2.75 -4.99
CA HIS A 87 13.05 -3.00 -5.33
C HIS A 87 12.17 -1.78 -5.05
N LYS A 88 10.88 -1.88 -5.36
CA LYS A 88 9.87 -0.86 -5.06
C LYS A 88 8.79 -1.42 -4.15
N GLU A 89 8.38 -0.63 -3.18
CA GLU A 89 7.30 -0.97 -2.26
C GLU A 89 6.09 -0.07 -2.48
N THR A 90 4.88 -0.66 -2.42
CA THR A 90 3.62 0.08 -2.50
C THR A 90 2.87 0.03 -1.17
N TRP A 91 2.60 1.20 -0.61
CA TRP A 91 1.95 1.34 0.69
C TRP A 91 0.88 2.44 0.70
N PRO A 92 -0.15 2.33 1.55
CA PRO A 92 -1.00 3.47 1.85
C PRO A 92 -0.14 4.64 2.34
N LEU A 93 -0.41 5.85 1.87
CA LEU A 93 0.44 7.01 2.13
C LEU A 93 0.53 7.38 3.62
N ARG A 94 -0.51 7.03 4.40
CA ARG A 94 -0.53 7.23 5.86
C ARG A 94 0.07 6.06 6.66
N SER A 95 0.67 5.07 5.98
CA SER A 95 1.31 3.93 6.66
C SER A 95 2.57 4.36 7.42
N SER A 96 2.95 3.59 8.44
CA SER A 96 4.24 3.77 9.13
C SER A 96 5.42 3.57 8.18
N LYS A 97 5.30 2.67 7.19
CA LYS A 97 6.36 2.35 6.23
C LYS A 97 6.81 3.54 5.40
N PHE A 98 5.87 4.30 4.83
CA PHE A 98 6.23 5.51 4.11
C PHE A 98 6.87 6.57 5.02
N ARG A 99 6.34 6.73 6.24
CA ARG A 99 6.90 7.66 7.22
C ARG A 99 8.32 7.27 7.64
N GLU A 100 8.58 5.99 7.86
CA GLU A 100 9.89 5.44 8.20
C GLU A 100 10.90 5.66 7.07
N TRP A 101 10.53 5.34 5.82
CA TRP A 101 11.35 5.56 4.64
C TRP A 101 11.72 7.05 4.46
N LEU A 102 10.73 7.94 4.54
CA LEU A 102 10.94 9.37 4.38
C LEU A 102 11.77 9.95 5.53
N GLY A 103 11.54 9.46 6.76
CA GLY A 103 12.32 9.82 7.93
C GLY A 103 13.78 9.38 7.85
N HIS A 104 14.02 8.19 7.32
CA HIS A 104 15.38 7.69 7.07
C HIS A 104 16.12 8.55 6.04
N LYS A 105 15.48 8.92 4.93
CA LYS A 105 16.05 9.85 3.95
C LYS A 105 16.37 11.21 4.56
N PHE A 106 15.46 11.75 5.36
CA PHE A 106 15.67 13.03 6.03
C PHE A 106 16.85 12.96 7.00
N TYR A 107 16.95 11.88 7.79
CA TYR A 107 18.06 11.69 8.71
C TYR A 107 19.41 11.54 7.99
N LYS A 108 19.45 10.81 6.87
CA LYS A 108 20.68 10.71 6.04
C LYS A 108 21.15 12.06 5.52
N GLN A 109 20.21 12.96 5.20
CA GLN A 109 20.57 14.30 4.67
C GLN A 109 20.91 15.31 5.77
N GLU A 110 20.13 15.36 6.86
CA GLU A 110 20.19 16.42 7.87
C GLU A 110 20.95 16.02 9.13
N GLY A 111 21.28 14.74 9.33
CA GLY A 111 21.95 14.21 10.52
C GLY A 111 21.12 14.27 11.81
N LYS A 112 19.84 14.62 11.72
CA LYS A 112 18.90 14.77 12.84
C LYS A 112 17.49 14.36 12.44
N PRO A 113 16.60 13.97 13.38
CA PRO A 113 15.22 13.64 13.06
C PRO A 113 14.42 14.89 12.66
N ALA A 114 13.42 14.70 11.79
CA ALA A 114 12.43 15.72 11.50
C ALA A 114 11.38 15.82 12.61
N GLY A 115 10.86 17.03 12.85
CA GLY A 115 9.79 17.26 13.81
C GLY A 115 8.47 16.62 13.38
N GLY A 116 7.65 16.20 14.37
CA GLY A 116 6.35 15.56 14.11
C GLY A 116 5.41 16.42 13.28
N GLN A 117 5.38 17.74 13.51
CA GLN A 117 4.55 18.68 12.74
C GLN A 117 5.03 18.79 11.29
N ALA A 118 6.34 18.83 11.03
CA ALA A 118 6.87 18.87 9.67
C ALA A 118 6.48 17.64 8.86
N PHE A 119 6.47 16.46 9.50
CA PHE A 119 5.93 15.24 8.90
C PHE A 119 4.43 15.34 8.60
N ALA A 120 3.63 15.84 9.55
CA ALA A 120 2.19 15.97 9.38
C ALA A 120 1.87 16.90 8.18
N ASP A 121 2.55 18.04 8.09
CA ASP A 121 2.39 19.01 7.01
C ASP A 121 2.80 18.41 5.65
N ALA A 122 3.96 17.75 5.58
CA ALA A 122 4.44 17.12 4.36
C ALA A 122 3.51 16.00 3.87
N ILE A 123 3.16 15.05 4.75
CA ILE A 123 2.26 13.94 4.42
C ILE A 123 0.86 14.46 4.07
N GLY A 124 0.37 15.50 4.76
CA GLY A 124 -0.91 16.15 4.45
C GLY A 124 -0.95 16.68 3.02
N LEU A 125 0.09 17.43 2.61
CA LEU A 125 0.19 17.97 1.26
C LEU A 125 0.35 16.88 0.19
N ILE A 126 1.19 15.86 0.45
CA ILE A 126 1.36 14.72 -0.46
C ILE A 126 0.04 13.95 -0.62
N SER A 127 -0.68 13.72 0.50
CA SER A 127 -2.00 13.08 0.47
C SER A 127 -3.00 13.86 -0.37
N ALA A 128 -3.03 15.19 -0.22
CA ALA A 128 -3.91 16.04 -1.04
C ALA A 128 -3.55 15.94 -2.53
N ARG A 129 -2.26 15.98 -2.88
CA ARG A 129 -1.80 15.82 -4.28
C ARG A 129 -2.20 14.46 -4.84
N ALA A 130 -2.01 13.36 -4.09
CA ALA A 130 -2.40 12.03 -4.51
C ALA A 130 -3.92 11.90 -4.69
N THR A 131 -4.71 12.49 -3.79
CA THR A 131 -6.18 12.42 -3.82
C THR A 131 -6.77 13.22 -4.98
N PHE A 132 -6.31 14.46 -5.20
CA PHE A 132 -6.92 15.37 -6.18
C PHE A 132 -6.24 15.33 -7.55
N GLY A 133 -4.94 15.16 -7.61
CA GLY A 133 -4.15 15.14 -8.85
C GLY A 133 -3.63 13.77 -9.27
N GLY A 134 -3.66 12.77 -8.38
CA GLY A 134 -3.15 11.43 -8.65
C GLY A 134 -4.07 10.63 -9.56
N GLU A 135 -3.48 9.79 -10.42
CA GLU A 135 -4.20 8.83 -11.22
C GLU A 135 -4.91 7.79 -10.34
N LYS A 136 -6.01 7.22 -10.85
CA LYS A 136 -6.63 6.05 -10.22
C LYS A 136 -5.92 4.79 -10.70
N GLN A 137 -5.39 4.00 -9.76
CA GLN A 137 -4.74 2.72 -10.06
C GLN A 137 -5.31 1.64 -9.15
N GLU A 138 -5.49 0.45 -9.69
CA GLU A 138 -5.94 -0.69 -8.89
C GLU A 138 -4.78 -1.22 -8.02
N VAL A 139 -5.08 -1.49 -6.74
CA VAL A 139 -4.10 -2.02 -5.78
C VAL A 139 -4.55 -3.39 -5.31
N TYR A 140 -3.74 -4.39 -5.58
CA TYR A 140 -4.05 -5.78 -5.34
C TYR A 140 -3.47 -6.29 -4.01
N THR A 141 -4.03 -7.39 -3.55
CA THR A 141 -3.53 -8.13 -2.39
C THR A 141 -3.26 -9.56 -2.83
N ARG A 142 -2.04 -10.05 -2.74
CA ARG A 142 -1.54 -11.38 -3.10
C ARG A 142 -1.69 -11.74 -4.59
N ILE A 143 -2.87 -11.64 -5.17
CA ILE A 143 -3.16 -12.05 -6.55
C ILE A 143 -3.67 -10.87 -7.33
N ALA A 144 -3.14 -10.69 -8.52
CA ALA A 144 -3.63 -9.74 -9.52
C ALA A 144 -3.81 -10.45 -10.86
N SER A 145 -4.75 -9.96 -11.65
CA SER A 145 -4.91 -10.42 -13.03
C SER A 145 -4.93 -9.21 -13.94
N LEU A 146 -4.09 -9.24 -14.96
CA LEU A 146 -4.00 -8.20 -15.99
C LEU A 146 -3.93 -8.89 -17.35
N ASP A 147 -4.88 -8.59 -18.20
CA ASP A 147 -5.09 -9.30 -19.47
C ASP A 147 -5.24 -10.81 -19.25
N ASP A 148 -4.48 -11.64 -19.95
CA ASP A 148 -4.47 -13.10 -19.82
C ASP A 148 -3.36 -13.61 -18.88
N ARG A 149 -2.85 -12.74 -17.99
CA ARG A 149 -1.77 -13.05 -17.05
C ARG A 149 -2.24 -12.95 -15.61
N VAL A 150 -1.73 -13.84 -14.79
CA VAL A 150 -1.91 -13.80 -13.34
C VAL A 150 -0.57 -13.44 -12.69
N PHE A 151 -0.61 -12.52 -11.76
CA PHE A 151 0.54 -12.11 -10.97
C PHE A 151 0.31 -12.49 -9.52
N ILE A 152 1.30 -13.15 -8.91
CA ILE A 152 1.24 -13.61 -7.52
C ILE A 152 2.35 -12.93 -6.75
N ASP A 153 2.02 -12.05 -5.81
CA ASP A 153 3.00 -11.44 -4.91
C ASP A 153 3.58 -12.51 -3.98
N MET A 154 4.86 -12.76 -4.06
CA MET A 154 5.53 -13.74 -3.19
C MET A 154 5.60 -13.26 -1.73
N ALA A 155 5.43 -11.99 -1.47
CA ALA A 155 5.55 -11.34 -0.17
C ALA A 155 6.93 -11.53 0.50
N ASN A 156 7.97 -11.85 -0.27
CA ASN A 156 9.36 -11.90 0.19
C ASN A 156 9.95 -10.48 0.31
N ASP A 157 11.12 -10.36 0.93
CA ASP A 157 11.78 -9.08 1.16
C ASP A 157 12.21 -8.39 -0.14
N ALA A 158 12.46 -9.16 -1.21
CA ALA A 158 12.82 -8.63 -2.52
C ALA A 158 11.62 -8.11 -3.35
N TRP A 159 10.39 -8.25 -2.86
CA TRP A 159 9.15 -7.88 -3.57
C TRP A 159 8.98 -8.56 -4.93
N GLU A 160 9.49 -9.77 -5.05
CA GLU A 160 9.34 -10.58 -6.25
C GLU A 160 7.91 -11.03 -6.47
N VAL A 161 7.58 -11.24 -7.73
CA VAL A 161 6.25 -11.62 -8.19
C VAL A 161 6.36 -12.79 -9.17
N ILE A 162 5.50 -13.79 -9.04
CA ILE A 162 5.35 -14.85 -10.02
C ILE A 162 4.35 -14.38 -11.07
N GLU A 163 4.78 -14.29 -12.32
CA GLU A 163 3.90 -14.13 -13.48
C GLU A 163 3.53 -15.51 -14.04
N VAL A 164 2.25 -15.77 -14.21
CA VAL A 164 1.71 -17.00 -14.80
C VAL A 164 0.98 -16.66 -16.09
N THR A 165 1.27 -17.39 -17.15
CA THR A 165 0.68 -17.25 -18.50
C THR A 165 0.29 -18.62 -19.04
N GLY A 166 -0.39 -18.66 -20.19
CA GLY A 166 -0.64 -19.93 -20.89
C GLY A 166 0.61 -20.68 -21.33
N ALA A 167 1.77 -20.02 -21.40
CA ALA A 167 3.06 -20.64 -21.76
C ALA A 167 3.86 -21.15 -20.54
N GLY A 168 3.43 -20.86 -19.32
CA GLY A 168 4.14 -21.23 -18.10
C GLY A 168 4.26 -20.07 -17.12
N TYR A 169 5.25 -20.13 -16.25
CA TYR A 169 5.49 -19.10 -15.23
C TYR A 169 6.93 -18.60 -15.22
N ARG A 170 7.13 -17.42 -14.67
CA ARG A 170 8.45 -16.86 -14.37
C ARG A 170 8.39 -15.97 -13.13
N VAL A 171 9.52 -15.83 -12.43
CA VAL A 171 9.67 -14.90 -11.31
C VAL A 171 10.19 -13.56 -11.83
N LEU A 172 9.53 -12.48 -11.47
CA LEU A 172 9.85 -11.12 -11.86
C LEU A 172 10.33 -10.33 -10.63
N PRO A 173 11.36 -9.48 -10.76
CA PRO A 173 11.81 -8.61 -9.69
C PRO A 173 10.88 -7.41 -9.45
N GLU A 174 9.99 -7.11 -10.39
CA GLU A 174 9.00 -6.03 -10.30
C GLU A 174 7.73 -6.41 -11.07
N ALA A 175 6.58 -6.18 -10.46
CA ALA A 175 5.29 -6.42 -11.09
C ALA A 175 4.84 -5.22 -11.94
N PRO A 176 4.13 -5.42 -13.07
CA PRO A 176 3.49 -4.35 -13.81
C PRO A 176 2.21 -3.81 -13.13
N VAL A 177 1.86 -4.35 -11.96
CA VAL A 177 0.68 -4.01 -11.14
C VAL A 177 1.12 -3.61 -9.73
N LYS A 178 0.26 -2.90 -9.01
CA LYS A 178 0.56 -2.45 -7.65
C LYS A 178 0.06 -3.47 -6.62
N PHE A 179 0.97 -4.01 -5.82
CA PHE A 179 0.62 -4.89 -4.69
C PHE A 179 0.77 -4.15 -3.37
N ARG A 180 -0.20 -4.32 -2.49
CA ARG A 180 -0.10 -3.94 -1.08
C ARG A 180 0.08 -5.18 -0.21
N ARG A 181 0.84 -5.06 0.87
CA ARG A 181 1.03 -6.13 1.85
C ARG A 181 0.39 -5.77 3.17
N SER A 182 -0.21 -6.76 3.82
CA SER A 182 -0.70 -6.65 5.20
C SER A 182 0.36 -7.16 6.17
N ASN A 183 0.33 -6.69 7.43
CA ASN A 183 1.31 -7.09 8.44
C ASN A 183 1.33 -8.61 8.75
N GLY A 184 0.25 -9.31 8.43
CA GLY A 184 0.17 -10.76 8.65
C GLY A 184 0.47 -11.61 7.41
N MET A 185 0.77 -11.00 6.28
CA MET A 185 1.10 -11.73 5.06
C MET A 185 2.46 -12.41 5.20
N MET A 186 2.52 -13.70 4.85
CA MET A 186 3.76 -14.48 4.86
C MET A 186 4.25 -14.75 3.45
N GLU A 187 5.53 -15.01 3.35
CA GLU A 187 6.23 -15.34 2.11
C GLU A 187 5.72 -16.64 1.50
N LEU A 188 5.60 -16.66 0.17
CA LEU A 188 5.48 -17.89 -0.64
C LEU A 188 6.87 -18.34 -1.04
N PRO A 189 7.16 -19.65 -1.02
CA PRO A 189 8.42 -20.18 -1.52
C PRO A 189 8.56 -19.97 -3.03
N HIS A 190 9.78 -19.97 -3.53
CA HIS A 190 10.00 -20.01 -4.98
C HIS A 190 9.36 -21.28 -5.58
N PRO A 191 8.66 -21.15 -6.72
CA PRO A 191 7.98 -22.27 -7.33
C PRO A 191 8.98 -23.32 -7.82
N VAL A 192 8.66 -24.57 -7.54
CA VAL A 192 9.41 -25.75 -7.99
C VAL A 192 8.47 -26.73 -8.68
N ALA A 193 9.02 -27.66 -9.45
CA ALA A 193 8.23 -28.72 -10.04
C ALA A 193 7.58 -29.58 -8.94
N GLY A 194 6.30 -29.87 -9.07
CA GLY A 194 5.54 -30.64 -8.11
C GLY A 194 4.16 -31.01 -8.66
N SER A 195 3.38 -31.69 -7.86
CA SER A 195 2.02 -32.07 -8.21
C SER A 195 1.02 -31.65 -7.13
N LEU A 196 -0.11 -31.10 -7.56
CA LEU A 196 -1.21 -30.83 -6.64
C LEU A 196 -1.67 -32.10 -5.90
N ARG A 197 -1.45 -33.30 -6.48
CA ARG A 197 -1.78 -34.59 -5.86
C ARG A 197 -0.95 -34.87 -4.61
N ASP A 198 0.24 -34.29 -4.49
CA ASP A 198 1.08 -34.47 -3.30
C ASP A 198 0.39 -33.93 -2.04
N LEU A 199 -0.46 -32.89 -2.19
CA LEU A 199 -1.28 -32.37 -1.11
C LEU A 199 -2.34 -33.37 -0.58
N LYS A 200 -2.81 -34.30 -1.44
CA LYS A 200 -3.84 -35.28 -1.09
C LYS A 200 -3.40 -36.21 0.04
N GLU A 201 -2.11 -36.52 0.12
CA GLU A 201 -1.55 -37.41 1.14
C GLU A 201 -1.69 -36.85 2.56
N PHE A 202 -1.80 -35.54 2.69
CA PHE A 202 -1.96 -34.84 3.97
C PHE A 202 -3.42 -34.59 4.36
N LEU A 203 -4.38 -34.98 3.51
CA LEU A 203 -5.80 -34.66 3.67
C LEU A 203 -6.62 -35.94 3.92
N ASN A 204 -7.54 -35.86 4.88
CA ASN A 204 -8.50 -36.93 5.11
C ASN A 204 -9.68 -36.86 4.11
N VAL A 205 -9.38 -37.00 2.81
CA VAL A 205 -10.34 -36.97 1.71
C VAL A 205 -10.40 -38.32 1.06
N LYS A 206 -11.56 -39.01 1.16
CA LYS A 206 -11.72 -40.39 0.66
C LYS A 206 -12.24 -40.44 -0.77
N ALA A 207 -13.20 -39.57 -1.12
CA ALA A 207 -13.81 -39.57 -2.43
C ALA A 207 -12.99 -38.76 -3.45
N GLU A 208 -12.84 -39.31 -4.66
CA GLU A 208 -12.18 -38.58 -5.77
C GLU A 208 -12.96 -37.35 -6.22
N THR A 209 -14.29 -37.36 -6.05
CA THR A 209 -15.15 -36.20 -6.30
C THR A 209 -14.79 -35.03 -5.39
N ASP A 210 -14.61 -35.27 -4.08
CA ASP A 210 -14.25 -34.24 -3.12
C ASP A 210 -12.84 -33.71 -3.39
N TRP A 211 -11.91 -34.59 -3.76
CA TRP A 211 -10.58 -34.19 -4.19
C TRP A 211 -10.62 -33.28 -5.43
N SER A 212 -11.46 -33.63 -6.42
CA SER A 212 -11.63 -32.81 -7.62
C SER A 212 -12.19 -31.43 -7.30
N LEU A 213 -13.14 -31.34 -6.36
CA LEU A 213 -13.68 -30.06 -5.90
C LEU A 213 -12.62 -29.22 -5.17
N ILE A 214 -11.80 -29.82 -4.31
CA ILE A 214 -10.69 -29.15 -3.66
C ILE A 214 -9.68 -28.61 -4.68
N GLY A 215 -9.29 -29.45 -5.65
CA GLY A 215 -8.36 -29.05 -6.72
C GLY A 215 -8.92 -27.90 -7.55
N ALA A 216 -10.19 -27.97 -7.93
CA ALA A 216 -10.86 -26.89 -8.66
C ALA A 216 -10.92 -25.59 -7.85
N TRP A 217 -11.20 -25.66 -6.56
CA TRP A 217 -11.21 -24.50 -5.68
C TRP A 217 -9.80 -23.87 -5.55
N LEU A 218 -8.77 -24.71 -5.35
CA LEU A 218 -7.39 -24.22 -5.25
C LEU A 218 -6.95 -23.49 -6.52
N VAL A 219 -7.26 -24.04 -7.70
CA VAL A 219 -6.96 -23.39 -8.99
C VAL A 219 -7.76 -22.10 -9.15
N ALA A 220 -9.08 -22.13 -8.82
CA ALA A 220 -9.93 -20.95 -8.87
C ALA A 220 -9.43 -19.82 -7.96
N ALA A 221 -8.84 -20.15 -6.80
CA ALA A 221 -8.32 -19.16 -5.86
C ALA A 221 -7.18 -18.31 -6.43
N PHE A 222 -6.54 -18.70 -7.55
CA PHE A 222 -5.55 -17.91 -8.28
C PHE A 222 -6.15 -17.13 -9.46
N SER A 223 -7.47 -17.13 -9.65
CA SER A 223 -8.16 -16.46 -10.76
C SER A 223 -8.72 -15.09 -10.38
N ARG A 224 -9.49 -14.49 -11.29
CA ARG A 224 -10.23 -13.22 -11.07
C ARG A 224 -11.52 -13.38 -10.27
N GLY A 225 -11.97 -14.62 -10.03
CA GLY A 225 -13.31 -14.91 -9.55
C GLY A 225 -14.38 -14.90 -10.68
N PRO A 226 -15.66 -15.09 -10.36
CA PRO A 226 -16.16 -15.33 -9.00
C PRO A 226 -15.59 -16.60 -8.38
N PHE A 227 -15.57 -16.65 -7.03
CA PHE A 227 -14.97 -17.76 -6.29
C PHE A 227 -16.02 -18.67 -5.70
N PRO A 228 -15.92 -20.01 -5.84
CA PRO A 228 -16.72 -20.92 -5.02
C PRO A 228 -16.27 -20.82 -3.55
N ILE A 229 -17.22 -20.95 -2.63
CA ILE A 229 -16.92 -21.06 -1.21
C ILE A 229 -16.69 -22.54 -0.90
N ILE A 230 -15.53 -22.90 -0.35
CA ILE A 230 -15.30 -24.27 0.11
C ILE A 230 -15.75 -24.40 1.57
N ILE A 231 -16.56 -25.43 1.84
CA ILE A 231 -17.06 -25.74 3.17
C ILE A 231 -16.55 -27.12 3.57
N LEU A 232 -15.82 -27.18 4.69
CA LEU A 232 -15.30 -28.41 5.27
C LEU A 232 -16.20 -28.84 6.44
N LEU A 233 -16.92 -29.92 6.26
CA LEU A 233 -17.84 -30.49 7.26
C LEU A 233 -17.30 -31.79 7.85
N GLY A 234 -17.60 -32.06 9.08
CA GLY A 234 -17.23 -33.29 9.76
C GLY A 234 -17.21 -33.15 11.28
N GLU A 235 -17.10 -34.27 11.98
CA GLU A 235 -17.03 -34.31 13.43
C GLU A 235 -15.76 -33.65 13.99
N GLN A 236 -15.75 -33.41 15.29
CA GLN A 236 -14.56 -32.91 15.99
C GLN A 236 -13.40 -33.90 15.83
N GLY A 237 -12.19 -33.39 15.61
CA GLY A 237 -10.99 -34.22 15.46
C GLY A 237 -10.73 -34.75 14.04
N THR A 238 -11.58 -34.50 13.05
CA THR A 238 -11.41 -34.98 11.66
C THR A 238 -10.40 -34.23 10.82
N GLY A 239 -9.69 -33.24 11.37
CA GLY A 239 -8.60 -32.52 10.68
C GLY A 239 -9.04 -31.30 9.86
N LYS A 240 -10.30 -30.83 9.96
CA LYS A 240 -10.82 -29.69 9.20
C LYS A 240 -9.98 -28.41 9.31
N SER A 241 -9.64 -28.03 10.53
CA SER A 241 -8.81 -26.82 10.76
C SER A 241 -7.41 -26.97 10.20
N VAL A 242 -6.86 -28.19 10.18
CA VAL A 242 -5.55 -28.49 9.55
C VAL A 242 -5.66 -28.36 8.03
N ALA A 243 -6.69 -28.96 7.43
CA ALA A 243 -6.94 -28.85 5.98
C ALA A 243 -7.16 -27.38 5.56
N SER A 244 -7.96 -26.61 6.33
CA SER A 244 -8.17 -25.18 6.09
C SER A 244 -6.87 -24.39 6.11
N LYS A 245 -5.99 -24.65 7.08
CA LYS A 245 -4.66 -24.02 7.15
C LYS A 245 -3.80 -24.40 5.92
N MET A 246 -3.82 -25.65 5.51
CA MET A 246 -3.07 -26.12 4.33
C MET A 246 -3.55 -25.42 3.06
N PHE A 247 -4.87 -25.37 2.80
CA PHE A 247 -5.41 -24.69 1.62
C PHE A 247 -5.04 -23.22 1.59
N LYS A 248 -5.19 -22.55 2.74
CA LYS A 248 -4.79 -21.14 2.85
C LYS A 248 -3.29 -20.96 2.66
N SER A 249 -2.45 -21.85 3.18
CA SER A 249 -1.00 -21.74 3.07
C SER A 249 -0.48 -21.94 1.64
N VAL A 250 -1.17 -22.74 0.83
CA VAL A 250 -0.84 -22.92 -0.59
C VAL A 250 -1.07 -21.63 -1.40
N VAL A 251 -2.13 -20.87 -1.08
CA VAL A 251 -2.54 -19.71 -1.86
C VAL A 251 -2.10 -18.39 -1.22
N ASP A 252 -2.34 -18.24 0.10
CA ASP A 252 -2.18 -16.99 0.84
C ASP A 252 -1.72 -17.26 2.28
N PRO A 253 -0.46 -17.70 2.46
CA PRO A 253 0.09 -17.96 3.79
C PRO A 253 0.05 -16.68 4.65
N SER A 254 -0.30 -16.87 5.93
CA SER A 254 -0.38 -15.75 6.89
C SER A 254 -0.12 -16.21 8.31
N THR A 255 0.35 -15.29 9.17
CA THR A 255 0.61 -15.53 10.60
C THR A 255 -0.65 -15.89 11.38
N SER A 256 -1.83 -15.52 10.88
CA SER A 256 -3.14 -15.86 11.45
C SER A 256 -4.01 -16.51 10.37
N PRO A 257 -3.76 -17.79 10.03
CA PRO A 257 -4.43 -18.45 8.92
C PRO A 257 -5.93 -18.69 9.15
N LEU A 258 -6.34 -18.90 10.39
CA LEU A 258 -7.74 -19.09 10.77
C LEU A 258 -8.25 -17.87 11.54
N ARG A 259 -9.49 -17.51 11.26
CA ARG A 259 -10.19 -16.39 11.93
C ARG A 259 -11.46 -16.91 12.60
N SER A 260 -11.82 -16.29 13.71
CA SER A 260 -13.16 -16.45 14.27
C SER A 260 -14.21 -15.89 13.30
N VAL A 261 -15.42 -16.37 13.41
CA VAL A 261 -16.57 -15.84 12.66
C VAL A 261 -16.70 -14.34 12.93
N PRO A 262 -16.87 -13.49 11.88
CA PRO A 262 -17.00 -12.06 12.06
C PRO A 262 -18.30 -11.73 12.79
N ARG A 263 -18.25 -10.71 13.65
CA ARG A 263 -19.41 -10.29 14.46
C ARG A 263 -20.34 -9.34 13.73
N ASN A 264 -19.79 -8.65 12.74
CA ASN A 264 -20.45 -7.60 11.97
C ASN A 264 -19.82 -7.45 10.58
N PRO A 265 -20.45 -6.72 9.65
CA PRO A 265 -19.92 -6.47 8.32
C PRO A 265 -18.54 -5.77 8.30
N GLN A 266 -18.24 -4.92 9.29
CA GLN A 266 -16.95 -4.24 9.39
C GLN A 266 -15.80 -5.23 9.61
N ASP A 267 -15.98 -6.22 10.51
CA ASP A 267 -14.98 -7.26 10.77
C ASP A 267 -14.69 -8.08 9.50
N LEU A 268 -15.74 -8.42 8.72
CA LEU A 268 -15.61 -9.11 7.45
C LEU A 268 -14.85 -8.27 6.42
N MET A 269 -15.15 -6.97 6.34
CA MET A 269 -14.49 -6.02 5.46
C MET A 269 -13.00 -5.89 5.79
N ILE A 270 -12.67 -5.79 7.07
CA ILE A 270 -11.26 -5.74 7.55
C ILE A 270 -10.55 -7.04 7.18
N ALA A 271 -11.21 -8.19 7.35
CA ALA A 271 -10.65 -9.48 6.95
C ALA A 271 -10.38 -9.52 5.43
N GLY A 272 -11.35 -9.11 4.61
CA GLY A 272 -11.25 -9.06 3.15
C GLY A 272 -10.20 -8.07 2.63
N LYS A 273 -10.02 -6.94 3.31
CA LYS A 273 -8.96 -5.98 2.98
C LYS A 273 -7.56 -6.52 3.29
N ASN A 274 -7.38 -7.30 4.34
CA ASN A 274 -6.07 -7.71 4.85
C ASN A 274 -5.63 -9.13 4.47
N GLY A 275 -6.44 -9.88 3.72
CA GLY A 275 -6.10 -11.21 3.22
C GLY A 275 -6.70 -11.45 1.85
N TRP A 276 -6.06 -12.31 1.09
CA TRP A 276 -6.62 -12.80 -0.17
C TRP A 276 -7.62 -13.91 0.09
N VAL A 277 -7.19 -15.00 0.74
CA VAL A 277 -8.07 -16.09 1.17
C VAL A 277 -8.61 -15.81 2.56
N ILE A 278 -9.93 -15.79 2.72
CA ILE A 278 -10.58 -15.64 4.01
C ILE A 278 -10.97 -17.01 4.54
N CYS A 279 -10.51 -17.34 5.75
CA CYS A 279 -10.78 -18.63 6.36
C CYS A 279 -11.43 -18.44 7.75
N PHE A 280 -12.67 -18.88 7.89
CA PHE A 280 -13.39 -18.90 9.17
C PHE A 280 -13.45 -20.32 9.74
N ASP A 281 -13.05 -20.43 11.00
CA ASP A 281 -12.93 -21.69 11.72
C ASP A 281 -14.05 -21.85 12.76
N ASN A 282 -14.49 -23.10 12.95
CA ASN A 282 -15.41 -23.52 13.99
C ASN A 282 -16.79 -22.84 13.92
N LEU A 283 -17.40 -22.85 12.72
CA LEU A 283 -18.77 -22.37 12.55
C LEU A 283 -19.75 -23.36 13.21
N SER A 284 -20.55 -22.86 14.14
CA SER A 284 -21.65 -23.59 14.77
C SER A 284 -23.01 -23.27 14.14
N GLY A 285 -23.04 -22.45 13.14
CA GLY A 285 -24.21 -21.98 12.39
C GLY A 285 -23.87 -20.69 11.66
N MET A 286 -24.68 -20.28 10.69
CA MET A 286 -24.47 -19.07 9.89
C MET A 286 -25.66 -18.12 10.07
N GLN A 287 -25.35 -16.88 10.47
CA GLN A 287 -26.36 -15.83 10.51
C GLN A 287 -26.70 -15.38 9.07
N ALA A 288 -27.96 -15.03 8.81
CA ALA A 288 -28.42 -14.64 7.47
C ALA A 288 -27.56 -13.52 6.84
N TRP A 289 -27.25 -12.47 7.61
CA TRP A 289 -26.40 -11.38 7.11
C TRP A 289 -25.01 -11.86 6.67
N LEU A 290 -24.44 -12.85 7.37
CA LEU A 290 -23.10 -13.37 7.04
C LEU A 290 -23.16 -14.22 5.78
N SER A 291 -24.20 -15.04 5.61
CA SER A 291 -24.46 -15.80 4.39
C SER A 291 -24.53 -14.86 3.18
N ASP A 292 -25.36 -13.82 3.26
CA ASP A 292 -25.50 -12.81 2.20
C ASP A 292 -24.17 -12.08 1.90
N ALA A 293 -23.44 -11.70 2.95
CA ALA A 293 -22.17 -11.01 2.81
C ALA A 293 -21.09 -11.92 2.19
N LEU A 294 -21.05 -13.21 2.53
CA LEU A 294 -20.13 -14.19 1.93
C LEU A 294 -20.47 -14.44 0.46
N CYS A 295 -21.76 -14.53 0.11
CA CYS A 295 -22.18 -14.61 -1.30
C CYS A 295 -21.67 -13.39 -2.10
N ARG A 296 -21.84 -12.18 -1.58
CA ARG A 296 -21.33 -10.96 -2.22
C ARG A 296 -19.81 -10.93 -2.28
N LEU A 297 -19.13 -11.37 -1.22
CA LEU A 297 -17.67 -11.47 -1.18
C LEU A 297 -17.13 -12.46 -2.23
N SER A 298 -17.85 -13.54 -2.52
CA SER A 298 -17.45 -14.53 -3.51
C SER A 298 -17.75 -14.10 -4.95
N THR A 299 -18.80 -13.30 -5.18
CA THR A 299 -19.31 -12.94 -6.52
C THR A 299 -19.00 -11.49 -6.93
N GLY A 300 -18.51 -10.63 -6.03
CA GLY A 300 -18.20 -9.23 -6.33
C GLY A 300 -19.40 -8.29 -6.23
N GLY A 301 -20.48 -8.70 -5.58
CA GLY A 301 -21.69 -7.89 -5.41
C GLY A 301 -21.56 -6.68 -4.47
N GLY A 302 -20.37 -6.42 -3.95
CA GLY A 302 -20.09 -5.35 -3.00
C GLY A 302 -20.94 -5.43 -1.72
N PHE A 303 -20.41 -5.05 -0.59
CA PHE A 303 -21.19 -4.81 0.61
C PHE A 303 -20.66 -3.58 1.35
N GLY A 304 -21.60 -2.79 1.88
CA GLY A 304 -21.28 -1.56 2.58
C GLY A 304 -21.27 -1.77 4.10
N ALA A 305 -20.42 -1.02 4.77
CA ALA A 305 -20.45 -0.86 6.21
C ALA A 305 -20.28 0.61 6.57
N ARG A 306 -20.97 1.06 7.62
CA ARG A 306 -20.83 2.43 8.13
C ARG A 306 -19.39 2.67 8.58
N THR A 307 -18.82 3.78 8.15
CA THR A 307 -17.51 4.24 8.64
C THR A 307 -17.69 4.83 10.04
N LEU A 308 -16.91 4.35 11.01
CA LEU A 308 -16.87 4.94 12.35
C LEU A 308 -16.31 6.37 12.24
N TYR A 309 -16.97 7.31 12.93
CA TYR A 309 -16.59 8.75 13.01
C TYR A 309 -16.83 9.60 11.75
N SER A 310 -17.72 9.21 10.84
CA SER A 310 -18.24 10.08 9.79
C SER A 310 -19.77 10.02 9.76
N ASP A 311 -20.43 11.16 9.73
CA ASP A 311 -21.91 11.23 9.77
C ASP A 311 -22.56 10.68 8.48
N ASP A 312 -21.85 10.69 7.33
CA ASP A 312 -22.34 10.24 6.03
C ASP A 312 -21.43 9.22 5.33
N GLY A 313 -20.45 8.61 6.03
CA GLY A 313 -19.45 7.74 5.42
C GLY A 313 -19.89 6.28 5.35
N GLU A 314 -20.32 5.82 4.19
CA GLU A 314 -20.39 4.40 3.86
C GLU A 314 -19.11 3.97 3.15
N THR A 315 -18.44 2.92 3.67
CA THR A 315 -17.34 2.27 2.95
C THR A 315 -17.88 1.02 2.25
N ILE A 316 -17.79 0.99 0.94
CA ILE A 316 -18.19 -0.14 0.12
C ILE A 316 -16.97 -1.02 -0.13
N PHE A 317 -17.09 -2.32 0.11
CA PHE A 317 -16.07 -3.31 -0.23
C PHE A 317 -16.48 -4.03 -1.51
N ASN A 318 -15.79 -3.76 -2.61
CA ASN A 318 -16.11 -4.30 -3.93
C ASN A 318 -15.19 -5.45 -4.38
N SER A 319 -14.25 -5.88 -3.53
CA SER A 319 -13.30 -6.92 -3.93
C SER A 319 -13.83 -8.31 -3.64
N MET A 320 -13.68 -9.22 -4.61
CA MET A 320 -13.95 -10.64 -4.42
C MET A 320 -12.83 -11.31 -3.63
N ARG A 321 -13.19 -12.33 -2.82
CA ARG A 321 -12.23 -13.13 -2.05
C ARG A 321 -12.62 -14.60 -2.03
N PRO A 322 -11.66 -15.53 -2.31
CA PRO A 322 -11.89 -16.95 -2.04
C PRO A 322 -12.08 -17.18 -0.56
N SER A 323 -13.05 -18.00 -0.21
CA SER A 323 -13.42 -18.24 1.20
C SER A 323 -13.41 -19.71 1.56
N ILE A 324 -12.91 -20.01 2.75
CA ILE A 324 -12.90 -21.33 3.38
C ILE A 324 -13.73 -21.25 4.67
N LEU A 325 -14.68 -22.13 4.80
CA LEU A 325 -15.48 -22.26 6.01
C LEU A 325 -15.29 -23.66 6.57
N ASN A 326 -15.16 -23.80 7.88
CA ASN A 326 -15.23 -25.11 8.50
C ASN A 326 -16.18 -25.13 9.70
N GLY A 327 -16.89 -26.22 9.87
CA GLY A 327 -17.91 -26.41 10.91
C GLY A 327 -18.13 -27.86 11.27
N ILE A 328 -18.94 -28.08 12.33
CA ILE A 328 -19.29 -29.43 12.84
C ILE A 328 -20.60 -29.91 12.20
N SER A 329 -21.53 -29.01 11.96
CA SER A 329 -22.85 -29.30 11.36
C SER A 329 -23.00 -28.59 10.01
N ASP A 330 -24.07 -28.98 9.32
CA ASP A 330 -24.48 -28.29 8.10
C ASP A 330 -24.63 -26.79 8.38
N VAL A 331 -23.89 -26.00 7.64
CA VAL A 331 -23.87 -24.52 7.78
C VAL A 331 -24.83 -23.83 6.78
N ALA A 332 -25.60 -24.65 6.03
CA ALA A 332 -26.61 -24.16 5.09
C ALA A 332 -27.96 -23.90 5.78
#